data_007a56039b951f6df300946662fdde4c
#
_entry.id   007a56039b951f6df300946662fdde4c
#
_cell.length_a   1.000
_cell.length_b   1.000
_cell.length_c   1.000
_cell.angle_alpha   90.00
_cell.angle_beta   90.00
_cell.angle_gamma   90.00
#
_symmetry.space_group_name_H-M   'P 1'
#
loop_
_entity.id
_entity.type
_entity.pdbx_description
1 polymer ?
#
loop_
_entity_poly.entity_id
_entity_poly.type
_entity_poly.pdbx_seq_one_letter_code
_entity_poly.pdbx_strand_id
1 'polypeptide(L)'
;MKQDMIVILDLGSEENPRLAREIRALGVYSEIYPHDITLAELNALPNVKGGILNGGPNHVVDGVEIDACSDIYGCGLPLLQPGHKGGVPWPTDAAQRKAVLSEFVFDACGAQPNWNMENFIADQVELIRRQVGDKKVLLALSGGVDSSVVAALLIKAIGKQLVCVHVNHGLLRKGEPEQVVEVFRNQMDANLIYVDAVDRFLNKLSGVAEPEQKRKIIGAEFIHASWTASISWRRARFIRISLRAERKQ
;
A
#
# COMPACT_ATOMS: atom_id res chain seq x y z
N MET A 1 17.92 -1.05 10.33
CA MET A 1 18.88 -0.67 9.24
C MET A 1 18.06 -0.15 8.07
N LYS A 2 18.53 0.90 7.36
CA LYS A 2 17.86 1.31 6.12
C LYS A 2 18.09 0.22 5.07
N GLN A 3 17.01 -0.34 4.55
CA GLN A 3 17.06 -1.38 3.51
C GLN A 3 17.48 -0.74 2.18
N ASP A 4 18.27 -1.46 1.39
CA ASP A 4 18.60 -1.03 0.03
C ASP A 4 17.37 -1.16 -0.86
N MET A 5 17.13 -0.19 -1.71
CA MET A 5 15.92 -0.10 -2.52
C MET A 5 16.22 0.06 -4.00
N ILE A 6 15.51 -0.70 -4.82
CA ILE A 6 15.40 -0.50 -6.27
C ILE A 6 14.05 0.13 -6.57
N VAL A 7 14.06 1.27 -7.24
CA VAL A 7 12.85 1.97 -7.68
C VAL A 7 12.43 1.45 -9.05
N ILE A 8 11.15 1.15 -9.23
CA ILE A 8 10.56 0.79 -10.51
C ILE A 8 9.70 1.95 -10.97
N LEU A 9 10.00 2.55 -12.12
CA LEU A 9 9.16 3.55 -12.75
C LEU A 9 8.22 2.90 -13.74
N ASP A 10 6.92 3.16 -13.58
CA ASP A 10 5.88 2.61 -14.41
C ASP A 10 5.77 3.37 -15.74
N LEU A 11 6.34 2.81 -16.79
CA LEU A 11 6.28 3.32 -18.15
C LEU A 11 5.34 2.48 -19.02
N GLY A 12 4.20 2.07 -18.45
CA GLY A 12 3.15 1.34 -19.13
C GLY A 12 3.30 -0.19 -19.15
N SER A 13 4.11 -0.74 -18.24
CA SER A 13 4.28 -2.19 -18.10
C SER A 13 3.21 -2.81 -17.19
N GLU A 14 2.60 -3.89 -17.66
CA GLU A 14 1.71 -4.72 -16.85
C GLU A 14 2.47 -5.63 -15.87
N GLU A 15 3.78 -5.78 -16.06
CA GLU A 15 4.62 -6.67 -15.25
C GLU A 15 5.22 -6.02 -13.99
N ASN A 16 4.96 -4.74 -13.72
CA ASN A 16 5.53 -4.04 -12.56
C ASN A 16 5.34 -4.77 -11.22
N PRO A 17 4.16 -5.35 -10.90
CA PRO A 17 3.99 -6.09 -9.65
C PRO A 17 4.79 -7.40 -9.61
N ARG A 18 5.00 -8.04 -10.78
CA ARG A 18 5.84 -9.24 -10.90
C ARG A 18 7.30 -8.88 -10.69
N LEU A 19 7.79 -7.85 -11.37
CA LEU A 19 9.16 -7.35 -11.26
C LEU A 19 9.50 -6.97 -9.81
N ALA A 20 8.60 -6.28 -9.13
CA ALA A 20 8.78 -5.93 -7.73
C ALA A 20 8.94 -7.18 -6.83
N ARG A 21 8.18 -8.25 -7.08
CA ARG A 21 8.32 -9.51 -6.35
C ARG A 21 9.62 -10.23 -6.67
N GLU A 22 10.06 -10.20 -7.94
CA GLU A 22 11.34 -10.80 -8.37
C GLU A 22 12.53 -10.14 -7.67
N ILE A 23 12.56 -8.81 -7.57
CA ILE A 23 13.60 -8.07 -6.81
C ILE A 23 13.57 -8.42 -5.33
N ARG A 24 12.38 -8.46 -4.72
CA ARG A 24 12.23 -8.84 -3.31
C ARG A 24 12.64 -10.28 -3.03
N ALA A 25 12.45 -11.16 -4.01
CA ALA A 25 12.93 -12.55 -3.93
C ALA A 25 14.47 -12.64 -3.94
N LEU A 26 15.18 -11.61 -4.43
CA LEU A 26 16.63 -11.47 -4.30
C LEU A 26 17.08 -10.89 -2.94
N GLY A 27 16.13 -10.58 -2.06
CA GLY A 27 16.41 -10.00 -0.75
C GLY A 27 16.64 -8.48 -0.76
N VAL A 28 16.27 -7.77 -1.83
CA VAL A 28 16.37 -6.31 -1.95
C VAL A 28 14.98 -5.70 -2.00
N TYR A 29 14.76 -4.60 -1.29
CA TYR A 29 13.47 -3.91 -1.32
C TYR A 29 13.21 -3.26 -2.69
N SER A 30 11.96 -3.21 -3.09
CA SER A 30 11.55 -2.53 -4.33
C SER A 30 10.20 -1.87 -4.17
N GLU A 31 10.02 -0.74 -4.85
CA GLU A 31 8.77 0.01 -4.83
C GLU A 31 8.48 0.55 -6.23
N ILE A 32 7.18 0.63 -6.57
CA ILE A 32 6.73 1.10 -7.89
C ILE A 32 6.26 2.54 -7.75
N TYR A 33 6.81 3.41 -8.59
CA TYR A 33 6.45 4.82 -8.67
C TYR A 33 5.91 5.17 -10.05
N PRO A 34 5.08 6.20 -10.17
CA PRO A 34 4.64 6.69 -11.47
C PRO A 34 5.81 7.26 -12.27
N HIS A 35 5.64 7.31 -13.60
CA HIS A 35 6.67 7.77 -14.53
C HIS A 35 7.10 9.23 -14.30
N ASP A 36 6.19 10.05 -13.79
CA ASP A 36 6.36 11.51 -13.58
C ASP A 36 6.97 11.89 -12.22
N ILE A 37 7.49 10.90 -11.47
CA ILE A 37 8.24 11.20 -10.24
C ILE A 37 9.39 12.17 -10.54
N THR A 38 9.50 13.21 -9.75
CA THR A 38 10.59 14.20 -9.89
C THR A 38 11.89 13.70 -9.28
N LEU A 39 13.01 14.25 -9.73
CA LEU A 39 14.32 13.95 -9.15
C LEU A 39 14.39 14.31 -7.65
N ALA A 40 13.71 15.38 -7.23
CA ALA A 40 13.62 15.77 -5.82
C ALA A 40 12.88 14.73 -4.98
N GLU A 41 11.77 14.19 -5.48
CA GLU A 41 11.03 13.12 -4.82
C GLU A 41 11.84 11.82 -4.77
N LEU A 42 12.53 11.46 -5.86
CA LEU A 42 13.41 10.30 -5.90
C LEU A 42 14.55 10.41 -4.86
N ASN A 43 15.18 11.57 -4.76
CA ASN A 43 16.27 11.82 -3.81
C ASN A 43 15.79 11.86 -2.35
N ALA A 44 14.51 12.10 -2.11
CA ALA A 44 13.91 12.05 -0.76
C ALA A 44 13.65 10.61 -0.29
N LEU A 45 13.67 9.64 -1.21
CA LEU A 45 13.46 8.23 -0.86
C LEU A 45 14.67 7.66 -0.09
N PRO A 46 14.42 6.75 0.86
CA PRO A 46 15.51 6.19 1.66
C PRO A 46 16.33 5.18 0.85
N ASN A 47 17.63 5.40 0.81
CA ASN A 47 18.64 4.40 0.39
C ASN A 47 18.39 3.74 -0.99
N VAL A 48 18.00 4.56 -1.98
CA VAL A 48 17.86 4.12 -3.38
C VAL A 48 19.22 3.78 -3.96
N LYS A 49 19.34 2.58 -4.55
CA LYS A 49 20.57 2.06 -5.17
C LYS A 49 20.53 2.10 -6.69
N GLY A 50 19.35 2.05 -7.28
CA GLY A 50 19.15 2.11 -8.72
C GLY A 50 17.70 2.18 -9.11
N GLY A 51 17.43 2.36 -10.39
CA GLY A 51 16.11 2.49 -10.98
C GLY A 51 15.88 1.57 -12.17
N ILE A 52 14.66 1.06 -12.31
CA ILE A 52 14.23 0.32 -13.49
C ILE A 52 13.10 1.09 -14.17
N LEU A 53 13.35 1.59 -15.36
CA LEU A 53 12.39 2.27 -16.21
C LEU A 53 11.66 1.19 -17.04
N ASN A 54 10.56 0.66 -16.50
CA ASN A 54 9.93 -0.54 -17.02
C ASN A 54 8.88 -0.20 -18.08
N GLY A 55 9.28 -0.24 -19.35
CA GLY A 55 8.40 -0.02 -20.50
C GLY A 55 7.44 -1.17 -20.75
N GLY A 56 6.35 -0.89 -21.45
CA GLY A 56 5.35 -1.89 -21.77
C GLY A 56 4.32 -1.43 -22.80
N PRO A 57 3.27 -2.24 -23.06
CA PRO A 57 2.30 -1.96 -24.11
C PRO A 57 1.45 -0.70 -23.87
N ASN A 58 1.30 -0.29 -22.61
CA ASN A 58 0.48 0.87 -22.23
C ASN A 58 1.30 2.17 -22.11
N HIS A 59 2.34 2.31 -22.93
CA HIS A 59 3.24 3.47 -22.92
C HIS A 59 2.68 4.72 -23.60
N VAL A 60 1.47 4.67 -24.15
CA VAL A 60 0.79 5.81 -24.76
C VAL A 60 -0.48 6.12 -23.98
N VAL A 61 -0.60 7.32 -23.45
CA VAL A 61 -1.79 7.83 -22.74
C VAL A 61 -2.27 9.09 -23.46
N ASP A 62 -3.52 9.13 -23.84
CA ASP A 62 -4.14 10.25 -24.60
C ASP A 62 -3.36 10.66 -25.86
N GLY A 63 -2.73 9.68 -26.54
CA GLY A 63 -1.93 9.89 -27.75
C GLY A 63 -0.51 10.44 -27.49
N VAL A 64 -0.10 10.57 -26.24
CA VAL A 64 1.23 11.01 -25.84
C VAL A 64 2.01 9.81 -25.26
N GLU A 65 3.23 9.62 -25.73
CA GLU A 65 4.13 8.61 -25.16
C GLU A 65 4.59 9.04 -23.76
N ILE A 66 4.37 8.16 -22.77
CA ILE A 66 4.81 8.42 -21.39
C ILE A 66 6.30 8.15 -21.26
N ASP A 67 6.97 9.03 -20.52
CA ASP A 67 8.41 8.98 -20.28
C ASP A 67 8.73 9.41 -18.84
N ALA A 68 9.89 9.02 -18.34
CA ALA A 68 10.38 9.53 -17.07
C ALA A 68 10.79 11.00 -17.21
N CYS A 69 10.77 11.75 -16.12
CA CYS A 69 11.30 13.10 -16.09
C CYS A 69 12.76 13.11 -16.58
N SER A 70 13.12 14.08 -17.44
CA SER A 70 14.45 14.15 -18.10
C SER A 70 15.61 14.06 -17.10
N ASP A 71 15.45 14.66 -15.94
CA ASP A 71 16.49 14.71 -14.88
C ASP A 71 16.77 13.33 -14.26
N ILE A 72 15.84 12.39 -14.38
CA ILE A 72 16.02 11.01 -13.89
C ILE A 72 17.16 10.31 -14.66
N TYR A 73 17.29 10.56 -15.97
CA TYR A 73 18.34 9.96 -16.78
C TYR A 73 19.74 10.43 -16.39
N GLY A 74 19.86 11.58 -15.75
CA GLY A 74 21.12 12.17 -15.25
C GLY A 74 21.29 12.07 -13.73
N CYS A 75 20.47 11.29 -13.01
CA CYS A 75 20.45 11.27 -11.54
C CYS A 75 21.70 10.63 -10.88
N GLY A 76 22.58 10.03 -11.68
CA GLY A 76 23.79 9.36 -11.18
C GLY A 76 23.55 7.96 -10.60
N LEU A 77 22.32 7.48 -10.57
CA LEU A 77 21.99 6.10 -10.20
C LEU A 77 22.10 5.17 -11.42
N PRO A 78 22.49 3.90 -11.25
CA PRO A 78 22.34 2.90 -12.29
C PRO A 78 20.88 2.78 -12.73
N LEU A 79 20.64 2.81 -14.04
CA LEU A 79 19.30 2.69 -14.63
C LEU A 79 19.25 1.53 -15.60
N LEU A 80 18.22 0.67 -15.46
CA LEU A 80 17.89 -0.38 -16.41
C LEU A 80 16.60 0.02 -17.14
N GLN A 81 16.56 -0.13 -18.48
CA GLN A 81 15.46 0.37 -19.32
C GLN A 81 14.84 -0.74 -20.17
N PRO A 82 14.25 -1.78 -19.58
CA PRO A 82 13.68 -2.88 -20.35
C PRO A 82 12.46 -2.41 -21.16
N GLY A 83 12.50 -2.62 -22.49
CA GLY A 83 11.40 -2.27 -23.38
C GLY A 83 11.08 -0.77 -23.47
N HIS A 84 12.02 0.09 -23.06
CA HIS A 84 11.87 1.55 -23.12
C HIS A 84 13.07 2.18 -23.85
N LYS A 85 12.81 3.13 -24.75
CA LYS A 85 13.85 3.90 -25.52
C LYS A 85 14.95 3.04 -26.13
N GLY A 86 14.56 1.93 -26.76
CA GLY A 86 15.51 1.00 -27.40
C GLY A 86 16.21 0.06 -26.44
N GLY A 87 15.86 0.06 -25.18
CA GLY A 87 16.30 -0.94 -24.22
C GLY A 87 15.82 -2.34 -24.58
N VAL A 88 16.65 -3.34 -24.28
CA VAL A 88 16.35 -4.74 -24.58
C VAL A 88 15.16 -5.18 -23.73
N PRO A 89 14.10 -5.77 -24.33
CA PRO A 89 12.99 -6.31 -23.57
C PRO A 89 13.43 -7.38 -22.57
N TRP A 90 12.63 -7.59 -21.53
CA TRP A 90 12.88 -8.66 -20.60
C TRP A 90 12.99 -10.02 -21.28
N PRO A 91 13.97 -10.86 -20.92
CA PRO A 91 14.00 -12.24 -21.40
C PRO A 91 12.72 -12.98 -21.04
N THR A 92 12.21 -13.80 -21.97
CA THR A 92 11.05 -14.67 -21.74
C THR A 92 11.40 -15.86 -20.84
N ASP A 93 12.65 -16.32 -20.91
CA ASP A 93 13.15 -17.36 -20.03
C ASP A 93 13.38 -16.83 -18.61
N ALA A 94 12.82 -17.53 -17.64
CA ALA A 94 12.85 -17.10 -16.24
C ALA A 94 14.26 -17.10 -15.63
N ALA A 95 15.12 -18.03 -16.05
CA ALA A 95 16.48 -18.11 -15.53
C ALA A 95 17.34 -16.96 -16.09
N GLN A 96 17.20 -16.66 -17.37
CA GLN A 96 17.87 -15.54 -18.00
C GLN A 96 17.38 -14.21 -17.41
N ARG A 97 16.08 -14.05 -17.24
CA ARG A 97 15.50 -12.85 -16.59
C ARG A 97 16.04 -12.65 -15.18
N LYS A 98 16.10 -13.73 -14.39
CA LYS A 98 16.69 -13.69 -13.05
C LYS A 98 18.18 -13.30 -13.08
N ALA A 99 18.93 -13.80 -14.04
CA ALA A 99 20.36 -13.47 -14.20
C ALA A 99 20.55 -11.98 -14.50
N VAL A 100 19.85 -11.44 -15.49
CA VAL A 100 19.88 -10.01 -15.82
C VAL A 100 19.51 -9.14 -14.61
N LEU A 101 18.47 -9.55 -13.88
CA LEU A 101 18.01 -8.81 -12.71
C LEU A 101 19.04 -8.87 -11.57
N SER A 102 19.66 -10.02 -11.35
CA SER A 102 20.69 -10.19 -10.30
C SER A 102 21.94 -9.36 -10.63
N GLU A 103 22.41 -9.40 -11.87
CA GLU A 103 23.54 -8.59 -12.34
C GLU A 103 23.25 -7.10 -12.14
N PHE A 104 22.09 -6.63 -12.55
CA PHE A 104 21.72 -5.22 -12.34
C PHE A 104 21.66 -4.85 -10.85
N VAL A 105 20.97 -5.64 -10.04
CA VAL A 105 20.76 -5.34 -8.61
C VAL A 105 22.06 -5.38 -7.82
N PHE A 106 22.88 -6.41 -8.02
CA PHE A 106 24.06 -6.64 -7.18
C PHE A 106 25.34 -6.02 -7.77
N ASP A 107 25.55 -6.18 -9.08
CA ASP A 107 26.82 -5.74 -9.69
C ASP A 107 26.75 -4.26 -10.11
N ALA A 108 25.68 -3.85 -10.79
CA ALA A 108 25.54 -2.45 -11.22
C ALA A 108 25.13 -1.53 -10.08
N CYS A 109 24.13 -1.90 -9.27
CA CYS A 109 23.61 -1.07 -8.19
C CYS A 109 24.36 -1.24 -6.87
N GLY A 110 25.13 -2.32 -6.69
CA GLY A 110 25.84 -2.62 -5.44
C GLY A 110 24.90 -2.83 -4.25
N ALA A 111 23.63 -3.20 -4.50
CA ALA A 111 22.64 -3.40 -3.46
C ALA A 111 22.96 -4.64 -2.62
N GLN A 112 22.64 -4.59 -1.35
CA GLN A 112 22.82 -5.71 -0.43
C GLN A 112 21.50 -6.43 -0.18
N PRO A 113 21.47 -7.76 -0.05
CA PRO A 113 20.27 -8.53 0.25
C PRO A 113 19.87 -8.38 1.73
N ASN A 114 19.50 -7.15 2.12
CA ASN A 114 19.18 -6.79 3.51
C ASN A 114 17.67 -6.63 3.77
N TRP A 115 16.83 -6.96 2.77
CA TRP A 115 15.39 -6.97 2.91
C TRP A 115 14.84 -8.38 3.21
N ASN A 116 14.03 -8.47 4.22
CA ASN A 116 13.14 -9.59 4.49
C ASN A 116 11.86 -9.06 5.16
N MET A 117 10.82 -9.89 5.22
CA MET A 117 9.52 -9.48 5.77
C MET A 117 9.60 -9.13 7.27
N GLU A 118 10.46 -9.78 8.04
CA GLU A 118 10.63 -9.50 9.47
C GLU A 118 11.24 -8.11 9.69
N ASN A 119 12.31 -7.79 8.97
CA ASN A 119 12.94 -6.47 9.00
C ASN A 119 11.97 -5.39 8.53
N PHE A 120 11.21 -5.66 7.44
CA PHE A 120 10.20 -4.74 6.96
C PHE A 120 9.14 -4.45 8.02
N ILE A 121 8.59 -5.48 8.66
CA ILE A 121 7.62 -5.32 9.75
C ILE A 121 8.23 -4.53 10.91
N ALA A 122 9.47 -4.81 11.29
CA ALA A 122 10.15 -4.10 12.38
C ALA A 122 10.32 -2.60 12.07
N ASP A 123 10.77 -2.27 10.86
CA ASP A 123 10.93 -0.88 10.40
C ASP A 123 9.58 -0.16 10.33
N GLN A 124 8.51 -0.81 9.83
CA GLN A 124 7.17 -0.24 9.80
C GLN A 124 6.61 0.01 11.21
N VAL A 125 6.82 -0.91 12.13
CA VAL A 125 6.42 -0.76 13.54
C VAL A 125 7.11 0.45 14.16
N GLU A 126 8.40 0.62 13.94
CA GLU A 126 9.15 1.78 14.46
C GLU A 126 8.68 3.10 13.83
N LEU A 127 8.45 3.10 12.51
CA LEU A 127 7.91 4.27 11.81
C LEU A 127 6.55 4.69 12.35
N ILE A 128 5.64 3.73 12.51
CA ILE A 128 4.30 3.96 13.08
C ILE A 128 4.41 4.54 14.49
N ARG A 129 5.25 3.96 15.35
CA ARG A 129 5.45 4.46 16.72
C ARG A 129 5.91 5.91 16.74
N ARG A 130 6.85 6.27 15.88
CA ARG A 130 7.33 7.66 15.75
C ARG A 130 6.25 8.62 15.27
N GLN A 131 5.44 8.20 14.28
CA GLN A 131 4.37 9.04 13.74
C GLN A 131 3.21 9.22 14.73
N VAL A 132 2.85 8.17 15.44
CA VAL A 132 1.70 8.18 16.36
C VAL A 132 2.05 8.89 17.66
N GLY A 133 3.22 8.61 18.24
CA GLY A 133 3.60 9.14 19.55
C GLY A 133 2.59 8.76 20.62
N ASP A 134 2.04 9.76 21.32
CA ASP A 134 1.03 9.62 22.38
C ASP A 134 -0.43 9.64 21.87
N LYS A 135 -0.64 9.79 20.55
CA LYS A 135 -1.97 9.93 19.96
C LYS A 135 -2.65 8.58 19.80
N LYS A 136 -3.96 8.62 19.54
CA LYS A 136 -4.74 7.44 19.19
C LYS A 136 -4.93 7.34 17.67
N VAL A 137 -5.10 6.12 17.19
CA VAL A 137 -5.41 5.83 15.79
C VAL A 137 -6.78 5.20 15.72
N LEU A 138 -7.63 5.70 14.83
CA LEU A 138 -8.91 5.08 14.48
C LEU A 138 -8.74 4.34 13.17
N LEU A 139 -9.05 3.04 13.17
CA LEU A 139 -9.07 2.21 11.98
C LEU A 139 -10.49 1.71 11.71
N ALA A 140 -11.02 2.05 10.54
CA ALA A 140 -12.24 1.43 10.04
C ALA A 140 -11.88 0.04 9.50
N LEU A 141 -12.35 -1.01 10.18
CA LEU A 141 -12.01 -2.41 9.90
C LEU A 141 -13.12 -3.04 9.05
N SER A 142 -12.83 -3.26 7.77
CA SER A 142 -13.82 -3.83 6.83
C SER A 142 -13.98 -5.35 6.91
N GLY A 143 -13.05 -6.05 7.57
CA GLY A 143 -12.97 -7.53 7.55
C GLY A 143 -12.19 -8.09 6.36
N GLY A 144 -11.83 -7.27 5.36
CA GLY A 144 -10.98 -7.68 4.24
C GLY A 144 -9.51 -7.86 4.64
N VAL A 145 -8.75 -8.57 3.80
CA VAL A 145 -7.33 -8.91 4.06
C VAL A 145 -6.49 -7.66 4.32
N ASP A 146 -6.60 -6.64 3.48
CA ASP A 146 -5.79 -5.41 3.59
C ASP A 146 -6.00 -4.71 4.94
N SER A 147 -7.26 -4.51 5.34
CA SER A 147 -7.58 -3.88 6.62
C SER A 147 -7.14 -4.72 7.81
N SER A 148 -7.16 -6.03 7.67
CA SER A 148 -6.71 -6.96 8.71
C SER A 148 -5.19 -6.93 8.90
N VAL A 149 -4.42 -6.88 7.81
CA VAL A 149 -2.96 -6.73 7.86
C VAL A 149 -2.58 -5.39 8.49
N VAL A 150 -3.25 -4.31 8.09
CA VAL A 150 -3.04 -2.98 8.69
C VAL A 150 -3.36 -2.98 10.18
N ALA A 151 -4.47 -3.61 10.59
CA ALA A 151 -4.85 -3.74 12.00
C ALA A 151 -3.79 -4.51 12.79
N ALA A 152 -3.32 -5.66 12.28
CA ALA A 152 -2.30 -6.47 12.94
C ALA A 152 -0.98 -5.70 13.12
N LEU A 153 -0.56 -4.96 12.09
CA LEU A 153 0.64 -4.13 12.15
C LEU A 153 0.51 -3.00 13.18
N LEU A 154 -0.64 -2.31 13.19
CA LEU A 154 -0.93 -1.25 14.16
C LEU A 154 -1.04 -1.79 15.60
N ILE A 155 -1.67 -2.94 15.81
CA ILE A 155 -1.72 -3.60 17.13
C ILE A 155 -0.29 -3.87 17.63
N LYS A 156 0.57 -4.42 16.78
CA LYS A 156 1.97 -4.68 17.11
C LYS A 156 2.77 -3.40 17.42
N ALA A 157 2.46 -2.31 16.72
CA ALA A 157 3.17 -1.04 16.88
C ALA A 157 2.71 -0.26 18.11
N ILE A 158 1.41 -0.07 18.30
CA ILE A 158 0.82 0.90 19.23
C ILE A 158 -0.21 0.30 20.20
N GLY A 159 -0.51 -1.00 20.08
CA GLY A 159 -1.38 -1.72 21.02
C GLY A 159 -2.72 -1.02 21.26
N LYS A 160 -3.03 -0.72 22.50
CA LYS A 160 -4.31 -0.11 22.93
C LYS A 160 -4.53 1.35 22.50
N GLN A 161 -3.54 1.99 21.88
CA GLN A 161 -3.74 3.29 21.22
C GLN A 161 -4.53 3.14 19.92
N LEU A 162 -4.59 1.91 19.35
CA LEU A 162 -5.45 1.60 18.21
C LEU A 162 -6.88 1.38 18.68
N VAL A 163 -7.83 2.06 18.03
CA VAL A 163 -9.26 1.83 18.13
C VAL A 163 -9.75 1.34 16.78
N CYS A 164 -10.18 0.08 16.72
CA CYS A 164 -10.81 -0.50 15.53
C CYS A 164 -12.31 -0.28 15.59
N VAL A 165 -12.93 0.12 14.47
CA VAL A 165 -14.39 0.20 14.33
C VAL A 165 -14.81 -0.74 13.21
N HIS A 166 -15.62 -1.72 13.53
CA HIS A 166 -16.27 -2.59 12.55
C HIS A 166 -17.75 -2.27 12.49
N VAL A 167 -18.25 -1.97 11.29
CA VAL A 167 -19.65 -1.63 11.04
C VAL A 167 -20.32 -2.78 10.29
N ASN A 168 -21.26 -3.45 10.96
CA ASN A 168 -22.15 -4.38 10.28
C ASN A 168 -23.28 -3.58 9.60
N HIS A 169 -23.19 -3.48 8.28
CA HIS A 169 -24.14 -2.76 7.44
C HIS A 169 -25.17 -3.68 6.75
N GLY A 170 -25.20 -4.97 7.10
CA GLY A 170 -26.16 -5.94 6.54
C GLY A 170 -25.84 -6.43 5.12
N LEU A 171 -24.73 -5.97 4.51
CA LEU A 171 -24.30 -6.35 3.16
C LEU A 171 -23.00 -7.18 3.20
N LEU A 172 -22.62 -7.64 4.39
CA LEU A 172 -21.46 -8.51 4.60
C LEU A 172 -21.80 -9.96 4.26
N ARG A 173 -20.78 -10.78 4.10
CA ARG A 173 -20.98 -12.22 3.92
C ARG A 173 -21.53 -12.84 5.21
N LYS A 174 -22.23 -13.97 5.08
CA LYS A 174 -22.76 -14.69 6.22
C LYS A 174 -21.63 -15.08 7.19
N GLY A 175 -21.76 -14.71 8.46
CA GLY A 175 -20.79 -15.01 9.52
C GLY A 175 -19.53 -14.12 9.53
N GLU A 176 -19.39 -13.18 8.59
CA GLU A 176 -18.21 -12.29 8.52
C GLU A 176 -18.13 -11.32 9.71
N PRO A 177 -19.22 -10.69 10.19
CA PRO A 177 -19.17 -9.83 11.36
C PRO A 177 -18.72 -10.56 12.63
N GLU A 178 -19.23 -11.75 12.85
CA GLU A 178 -18.90 -12.59 14.01
C GLU A 178 -17.42 -13.02 13.95
N GLN A 179 -16.94 -13.39 12.76
CA GLN A 179 -15.53 -13.74 12.54
C GLN A 179 -14.60 -12.58 12.83
N VAL A 180 -14.95 -11.37 12.40
CA VAL A 180 -14.14 -10.17 12.70
C VAL A 180 -14.08 -9.91 14.20
N VAL A 181 -15.19 -10.04 14.92
CA VAL A 181 -15.21 -9.88 16.36
C VAL A 181 -14.37 -10.95 17.05
N GLU A 182 -14.49 -12.22 16.64
CA GLU A 182 -13.71 -13.32 17.19
C GLU A 182 -12.21 -13.10 17.03
N VAL A 183 -11.75 -12.79 15.82
CA VAL A 183 -10.32 -12.59 15.53
C VAL A 183 -9.77 -11.37 16.25
N PHE A 184 -10.39 -10.21 16.08
CA PHE A 184 -9.79 -8.97 16.55
C PHE A 184 -10.00 -8.69 18.04
N ARG A 185 -11.16 -9.03 18.58
CA ARG A 185 -11.45 -8.81 20.02
C ARG A 185 -10.88 -9.93 20.88
N ASN A 186 -11.15 -11.20 20.53
CA ASN A 186 -10.86 -12.32 21.41
C ASN A 186 -9.43 -12.87 21.20
N GLN A 187 -8.96 -12.99 19.96
CA GLN A 187 -7.63 -13.56 19.69
C GLN A 187 -6.53 -12.50 19.70
N MET A 188 -6.77 -11.29 19.15
CA MET A 188 -5.77 -10.23 19.05
C MET A 188 -5.86 -9.18 20.17
N ASP A 189 -6.81 -9.28 21.08
CA ASP A 189 -7.05 -8.30 22.16
C ASP A 189 -7.12 -6.84 21.66
N ALA A 190 -7.67 -6.64 20.47
CA ALA A 190 -7.84 -5.31 19.89
C ALA A 190 -8.92 -4.52 20.63
N ASN A 191 -8.74 -3.20 20.71
CA ASN A 191 -9.80 -2.31 21.17
C ASN A 191 -10.82 -2.13 20.03
N LEU A 192 -11.77 -3.08 19.95
CA LEU A 192 -12.75 -3.18 18.88
C LEU A 192 -14.13 -2.66 19.31
N ILE A 193 -14.60 -1.63 18.59
CA ILE A 193 -15.97 -1.13 18.63
C ILE A 193 -16.75 -1.82 17.50
N TYR A 194 -17.75 -2.60 17.86
CA TYR A 194 -18.70 -3.20 16.91
C TYR A 194 -19.94 -2.33 16.83
N VAL A 195 -20.33 -1.97 15.62
CA VAL A 195 -21.52 -1.15 15.34
C VAL A 195 -22.49 -1.98 14.51
N ASP A 196 -23.64 -2.33 15.09
CA ASP A 196 -24.75 -2.85 14.30
C ASP A 196 -25.53 -1.69 13.69
N ALA A 197 -25.49 -1.60 12.38
CA ALA A 197 -26.14 -0.56 11.59
C ALA A 197 -27.00 -1.13 10.46
N VAL A 198 -27.36 -2.42 10.53
CA VAL A 198 -28.08 -3.14 9.48
C VAL A 198 -29.33 -2.36 9.06
N ASP A 199 -30.24 -2.10 10.00
CA ASP A 199 -31.51 -1.40 9.70
C ASP A 199 -31.27 -0.01 9.11
N ARG A 200 -30.28 0.70 9.61
CA ARG A 200 -29.93 2.04 9.16
C ARG A 200 -29.50 2.06 7.70
N PHE A 201 -28.67 1.12 7.28
CA PHE A 201 -28.21 1.02 5.89
C PHE A 201 -29.33 0.53 4.98
N LEU A 202 -30.05 -0.53 5.37
CA LEU A 202 -31.11 -1.11 4.57
C LEU A 202 -32.26 -0.11 4.34
N ASN A 203 -32.66 0.65 5.35
CA ASN A 203 -33.69 1.68 5.21
C ASN A 203 -33.29 2.77 4.21
N LYS A 204 -32.02 3.21 4.20
CA LYS A 204 -31.54 4.21 3.26
C LYS A 204 -31.35 3.68 1.85
N LEU A 205 -31.14 2.39 1.68
CA LEU A 205 -31.01 1.73 0.38
C LEU A 205 -32.36 1.30 -0.20
N SER A 206 -33.40 1.32 0.60
CA SER A 206 -34.76 0.94 0.17
C SER A 206 -35.22 1.83 -0.99
N GLY A 207 -35.67 1.19 -2.09
CA GLY A 207 -36.13 1.89 -3.29
C GLY A 207 -35.03 2.48 -4.18
N VAL A 208 -33.76 2.39 -3.79
CA VAL A 208 -32.62 2.87 -4.62
C VAL A 208 -32.21 1.76 -5.59
N ALA A 209 -32.45 1.97 -6.89
CA ALA A 209 -32.08 0.99 -7.93
C ALA A 209 -30.69 1.28 -8.53
N GLU A 210 -30.32 2.54 -8.66
CA GLU A 210 -29.12 2.98 -9.36
C GLU A 210 -27.84 2.65 -8.58
N PRO A 211 -26.85 1.92 -9.18
CA PRO A 211 -25.66 1.43 -8.48
C PRO A 211 -24.77 2.53 -7.89
N GLU A 212 -24.60 3.63 -8.59
CA GLU A 212 -23.75 4.74 -8.13
C GLU A 212 -24.36 5.47 -6.93
N GLN A 213 -25.67 5.62 -6.91
CA GLN A 213 -26.37 6.15 -5.74
C GLN A 213 -26.22 5.23 -4.52
N LYS A 214 -26.31 3.89 -4.72
CA LYS A 214 -26.03 2.93 -3.64
C LYS A 214 -24.63 3.10 -3.07
N ARG A 215 -23.62 3.21 -3.92
CA ARG A 215 -22.22 3.42 -3.47
C ARG A 215 -22.07 4.69 -2.65
N LYS A 216 -22.64 5.79 -3.10
CA LYS A 216 -22.60 7.08 -2.38
C LYS A 216 -23.28 6.99 -1.01
N ILE A 217 -24.47 6.37 -0.94
CA ILE A 217 -25.19 6.16 0.33
C ILE A 217 -24.37 5.30 1.29
N ILE A 218 -23.87 4.14 0.83
CA ILE A 218 -23.07 3.23 1.65
C ILE A 218 -21.82 3.94 2.18
N GLY A 219 -21.09 4.63 1.32
CA GLY A 219 -19.88 5.35 1.71
C GLY A 219 -20.13 6.45 2.75
N ALA A 220 -21.15 7.27 2.54
CA ALA A 220 -21.54 8.34 3.46
C ALA A 220 -21.96 7.79 4.83
N GLU A 221 -22.82 6.75 4.83
CA GLU A 221 -23.31 6.12 6.06
C GLU A 221 -22.21 5.40 6.83
N PHE A 222 -21.27 4.76 6.12
CA PHE A 222 -20.12 4.10 6.75
C PHE A 222 -19.25 5.09 7.52
N ILE A 223 -18.91 6.23 6.90
CA ILE A 223 -18.15 7.30 7.54
C ILE A 223 -18.92 7.81 8.76
N HIS A 224 -20.22 8.08 8.63
CA HIS A 224 -21.03 8.60 9.70
C HIS A 224 -21.16 7.60 10.86
N ALA A 225 -21.40 6.33 10.59
CA ALA A 225 -21.50 5.27 11.60
C ALA A 225 -20.17 5.10 12.36
N SER A 226 -19.05 5.05 11.64
CA SER A 226 -17.71 4.94 12.22
C SER A 226 -17.37 6.14 13.08
N TRP A 227 -17.68 7.36 12.61
CA TRP A 227 -17.42 8.58 13.36
C TRP A 227 -18.29 8.71 14.60
N THR A 228 -19.58 8.39 14.51
CA THR A 228 -20.50 8.43 15.66
C THR A 228 -20.08 7.45 16.74
N ALA A 229 -19.65 6.26 16.37
CA ALA A 229 -19.13 5.28 17.31
C ALA A 229 -17.84 5.75 18.02
N SER A 230 -17.04 6.57 17.36
CA SER A 230 -15.80 7.12 17.93
C SER A 230 -16.04 8.33 18.86
N ILE A 231 -17.25 8.88 18.92
CA ILE A 231 -17.59 10.05 19.74
C ILE A 231 -17.35 9.85 21.23
N SER A 232 -17.46 8.63 21.75
CA SER A 232 -17.09 8.28 23.13
C SER A 232 -15.60 8.61 23.45
N TRP A 233 -14.79 8.78 22.43
CA TRP A 233 -13.37 9.10 22.49
C TRP A 233 -13.05 10.56 22.14
N ARG A 234 -14.03 11.47 22.16
CA ARG A 234 -13.91 12.90 21.78
C ARG A 234 -12.73 13.66 22.40
N ARG A 235 -12.20 13.20 23.52
CA ARG A 235 -11.01 13.78 24.16
C ARG A 235 -9.68 13.23 23.61
N ALA A 236 -9.72 12.21 22.77
CA ALA A 236 -8.52 11.63 22.20
C ALA A 236 -8.07 12.41 20.96
N ARG A 237 -6.77 12.65 20.84
CA ARG A 237 -6.16 13.18 19.61
C ARG A 237 -5.95 12.03 18.64
N PHE A 238 -6.72 11.99 17.57
CA PHE A 238 -6.53 11.02 16.49
C PHE A 238 -5.58 11.56 15.42
N ILE A 239 -4.82 10.66 14.83
CA ILE A 239 -3.95 10.93 13.67
C ILE A 239 -4.41 10.07 12.50
N ARG A 240 -4.41 10.64 11.29
CA ARG A 240 -4.55 9.87 10.05
C ARG A 240 -3.19 9.30 9.68
N ILE A 241 -3.11 7.98 9.56
CA ILE A 241 -1.93 7.29 9.03
C ILE A 241 -2.30 6.76 7.65
N SER A 242 -1.52 7.12 6.64
CA SER A 242 -1.58 6.49 5.31
C SER A 242 -0.45 5.46 5.25
N LEU A 243 -0.80 4.18 5.15
CA LEU A 243 0.14 3.07 4.94
C LEU A 243 0.24 2.71 3.45
N ARG A 244 -0.46 3.43 2.57
CA ARG A 244 -0.26 3.40 1.12
C ARG A 244 0.66 4.55 0.73
N ALA A 245 1.58 4.27 -0.19
CA ALA A 245 2.16 5.34 -1.00
C ALA A 245 0.99 6.14 -1.59
N GLU A 246 0.93 7.43 -1.31
CA GLU A 246 -0.14 8.29 -1.83
C GLU A 246 -0.05 8.27 -3.35
N ARG A 247 -0.96 7.52 -4.00
CA ARG A 247 -1.25 7.79 -5.41
C ARG A 247 -1.94 9.16 -5.40
N LYS A 248 -1.20 10.18 -5.76
CA LYS A 248 -1.82 11.43 -6.21
C LYS A 248 -2.63 11.07 -7.46
N GLN A 249 -3.96 11.27 -7.40
CA GLN A 249 -4.82 11.32 -8.58
C GLN A 249 -4.55 12.61 -9.32
#